data_3db9384e09f6913e99cd7cef7d4a17e8
#
_entry.id   3db9384e09f6913e99cd7cef7d4a17e8
#
_cell.length_a   1.000
_cell.length_b   1.000
_cell.length_c   1.000
_cell.angle_alpha   90.00
_cell.angle_beta   90.00
_cell.angle_gamma   90.00
#
_symmetry.space_group_name_H-M   'P 1'
#
loop_
_entity.id
_entity.type
_entity.pdbx_description
1 polymer ?
#
loop_
_entity_poly.entity_id
_entity_poly.type
_entity_poly.pdbx_seq_one_letter_code
_entity_poly.pdbx_strand_id
1 'polypeptide(L)'
;PTKMNGVCMHHDLGCLGAAVNVRAIERQLQILKEMGCNGIRCSHNPPAPELLDLCDRMGFIVMDEAFDMWRKKKTSHDYARYFDEWHEKDLRDFILRDRNHPSIFMWSIGNEVLEQWSDAKADTLSLEEANLILNFGHSADMLAKESEMSVNSLQTKKLADFVRALDSTRPVTAGCNEPDPANHLFRSEALDIIGYNYHNANVPM
;
A
#
# COMPACT_ATOMS: atom_id res chain seq x y z
N PRO A 1 -16.78 -13.70 12.01
CA PRO A 1 -16.36 -12.80 10.94
C PRO A 1 -16.69 -11.35 11.32
N THR A 2 -15.75 -10.45 11.20
CA THR A 2 -15.95 -9.02 11.45
C THR A 2 -15.80 -8.28 10.14
N LYS A 3 -16.78 -7.44 9.80
CA LYS A 3 -16.68 -6.56 8.63
C LYS A 3 -15.81 -5.38 9.00
N MET A 4 -14.82 -5.08 8.17
CA MET A 4 -14.00 -3.89 8.27
C MET A 4 -14.61 -2.78 7.41
N ASN A 5 -15.00 -1.68 8.06
CA ASN A 5 -15.41 -0.45 7.40
C ASN A 5 -14.32 0.58 7.68
N GLY A 6 -13.51 0.89 6.70
CA GLY A 6 -12.33 1.71 6.89
C GLY A 6 -12.24 2.85 5.89
N VAL A 7 -11.28 3.72 6.14
CA VAL A 7 -10.90 4.83 5.27
C VAL A 7 -9.39 4.83 5.02
N CYS A 8 -8.99 5.42 3.90
CA CYS A 8 -7.60 5.78 3.64
C CYS A 8 -7.29 7.12 4.33
N MET A 9 -6.20 7.15 5.12
CA MET A 9 -5.71 8.39 5.72
C MET A 9 -4.36 8.76 5.12
N HIS A 10 -4.27 9.94 4.54
CA HIS A 10 -3.10 10.43 3.79
C HIS A 10 -2.18 11.34 4.61
N HIS A 11 -2.21 11.23 5.93
CA HIS A 11 -1.39 12.04 6.82
C HIS A 11 -1.51 13.55 6.53
N ASP A 12 -2.75 14.03 6.47
CA ASP A 12 -3.09 15.43 6.22
C ASP A 12 -3.99 15.98 7.35
N LEU A 13 -3.61 17.10 7.89
CA LEU A 13 -4.34 17.80 8.96
C LEU A 13 -4.83 19.18 8.50
N GLY A 14 -5.22 19.31 7.24
CA GLY A 14 -5.73 20.56 6.68
C GLY A 14 -4.69 21.68 6.71
N CYS A 15 -4.94 22.76 7.43
CA CYS A 15 -4.02 23.91 7.49
C CYS A 15 -2.67 23.61 8.16
N LEU A 16 -2.54 22.47 8.84
CA LEU A 16 -1.27 22.01 9.44
C LEU A 16 -0.43 21.18 8.45
N GLY A 17 -1.01 20.78 7.31
CA GLY A 17 -0.35 19.92 6.34
C GLY A 17 0.08 18.59 6.95
N ALA A 18 1.33 18.19 6.77
CA ALA A 18 1.91 16.96 7.29
C ALA A 18 2.50 17.10 8.72
N ALA A 19 2.26 18.20 9.42
CA ALA A 19 2.73 18.35 10.80
C ALA A 19 1.96 17.41 11.74
N VAL A 20 2.69 16.68 12.59
CA VAL A 20 2.08 15.79 13.57
C VAL A 20 1.45 16.61 14.70
N ASN A 21 0.16 16.44 14.88
CA ASN A 21 -0.58 17.00 16.01
C ASN A 21 -1.52 15.94 16.58
N VAL A 22 -1.15 15.39 17.72
CA VAL A 22 -1.85 14.25 18.35
C VAL A 22 -3.33 14.54 18.56
N ARG A 23 -3.69 15.74 19.04
CA ARG A 23 -5.09 16.09 19.29
C ARG A 23 -5.90 16.21 18.00
N ALA A 24 -5.29 16.69 16.92
CA ALA A 24 -5.96 16.77 15.62
C ALA A 24 -6.19 15.36 15.03
N ILE A 25 -5.19 14.47 15.12
CA ILE A 25 -5.32 13.06 14.71
C ILE A 25 -6.42 12.37 15.54
N GLU A 26 -6.40 12.55 16.85
CA GLU A 26 -7.44 11.99 17.75
C GLU A 26 -8.84 12.47 17.34
N ARG A 27 -8.99 13.75 17.00
CA ARG A 27 -10.28 14.27 16.52
C ARG A 27 -10.73 13.63 15.22
N GLN A 28 -9.81 13.40 14.25
CA GLN A 28 -10.13 12.67 13.01
C GLN A 28 -10.65 11.27 13.34
N LEU A 29 -9.94 10.52 14.21
CA LEU A 29 -10.35 9.18 14.60
C LEU A 29 -11.67 9.15 15.36
N GLN A 30 -11.96 10.17 16.21
CA GLN A 30 -13.26 10.31 16.88
C GLN A 30 -14.40 10.45 15.87
N ILE A 31 -14.24 11.31 14.87
CA ILE A 31 -15.22 11.50 13.80
C ILE A 31 -15.43 10.19 13.02
N LEU A 32 -14.35 9.49 12.68
CA LEU A 32 -14.43 8.21 11.99
C LEU A 32 -15.16 7.15 12.81
N LYS A 33 -14.95 7.11 14.13
CA LYS A 33 -15.72 6.24 15.05
C LYS A 33 -17.21 6.57 15.03
N GLU A 34 -17.57 7.86 15.10
CA GLU A 34 -18.95 8.33 15.03
C GLU A 34 -19.63 7.92 13.71
N MET A 35 -18.88 7.87 12.62
CA MET A 35 -19.33 7.38 11.31
C MET A 35 -19.45 5.85 11.24
N GLY A 36 -19.03 5.11 12.26
CA GLY A 36 -19.04 3.66 12.26
C GLY A 36 -17.81 3.00 11.64
N CYS A 37 -16.73 3.75 11.41
CA CYS A 37 -15.48 3.18 10.95
C CYS A 37 -14.77 2.40 12.06
N ASN A 38 -14.16 1.28 11.67
CA ASN A 38 -13.33 0.45 12.54
C ASN A 38 -11.96 0.12 11.93
N GLY A 39 -11.66 0.61 10.74
CA GLY A 39 -10.42 0.35 10.01
C GLY A 39 -9.77 1.61 9.45
N ILE A 40 -8.44 1.60 9.41
CA ILE A 40 -7.62 2.65 8.80
C ILE A 40 -6.62 1.99 7.85
N ARG A 41 -6.46 2.55 6.66
CA ARG A 41 -5.32 2.29 5.79
C ARG A 41 -4.40 3.50 5.81
N CYS A 42 -3.12 3.29 6.12
CA CYS A 42 -2.10 4.33 6.12
C CYS A 42 -1.63 4.61 4.70
N SER A 43 -2.29 5.50 4.01
CA SER A 43 -2.10 5.78 2.58
C SER A 43 -1.08 6.90 2.35
N HIS A 44 -0.07 6.72 1.60
CA HIS A 44 0.54 5.50 1.09
C HIS A 44 1.99 5.53 1.55
N ASN A 45 2.18 5.56 2.85
CA ASN A 45 3.49 5.72 3.50
C ASN A 45 3.39 5.36 4.98
N PRO A 46 4.53 5.12 5.65
CA PRO A 46 4.57 4.88 7.09
C PRO A 46 3.88 5.99 7.88
N PRO A 47 2.95 5.67 8.77
CA PRO A 47 2.23 6.68 9.56
C PRO A 47 3.11 7.29 10.66
N ALA A 48 2.63 8.39 11.24
CA ALA A 48 3.16 8.88 12.50
C ALA A 48 2.89 7.85 13.61
N PRO A 49 3.86 7.54 14.49
CA PRO A 49 3.66 6.59 15.59
C PRO A 49 2.47 6.95 16.47
N GLU A 50 2.18 8.23 16.64
CA GLU A 50 1.06 8.74 17.42
C GLU A 50 -0.30 8.32 16.84
N LEU A 51 -0.41 8.11 15.52
CA LEU A 51 -1.61 7.54 14.91
C LEU A 51 -1.83 6.11 15.38
N LEU A 52 -0.78 5.30 15.40
CA LEU A 52 -0.86 3.89 15.84
C LEU A 52 -1.19 3.79 17.33
N ASP A 53 -0.55 4.61 18.18
CA ASP A 53 -0.89 4.70 19.61
C ASP A 53 -2.37 5.03 19.83
N LEU A 54 -2.91 5.94 19.03
CA LEU A 54 -4.33 6.30 19.08
C LEU A 54 -5.22 5.16 18.56
N CYS A 55 -4.83 4.49 17.49
CA CYS A 55 -5.57 3.34 16.95
C CYS A 55 -5.64 2.19 17.97
N ASP A 56 -4.52 1.89 18.65
CA ASP A 56 -4.47 0.89 19.73
C ASP A 56 -5.48 1.22 20.85
N ARG A 57 -5.47 2.46 21.32
CA ARG A 57 -6.35 2.91 22.40
C ARG A 57 -7.82 3.00 22.01
N MET A 58 -8.09 3.39 20.79
CA MET A 58 -9.45 3.62 20.28
C MET A 58 -10.06 2.37 19.61
N GLY A 59 -9.28 1.28 19.47
CA GLY A 59 -9.75 0.02 18.89
C GLY A 59 -10.02 0.11 17.39
N PHE A 60 -9.13 0.75 16.62
CA PHE A 60 -9.10 0.65 15.17
C PHE A 60 -8.24 -0.53 14.73
N ILE A 61 -8.56 -1.09 13.57
CA ILE A 61 -7.75 -2.08 12.87
C ILE A 61 -6.98 -1.34 11.77
N VAL A 62 -5.67 -1.54 11.69
CA VAL A 62 -4.79 -0.78 10.79
C VAL A 62 -4.17 -1.68 9.73
N MET A 63 -4.35 -1.30 8.45
CA MET A 63 -3.49 -1.75 7.35
C MET A 63 -2.34 -0.75 7.27
N ASP A 64 -1.15 -1.18 7.66
CA ASP A 64 0.03 -0.35 7.70
C ASP A 64 0.80 -0.46 6.38
N GLU A 65 1.03 0.67 5.72
CA GLU A 65 1.51 0.69 4.34
C GLU A 65 2.86 1.40 4.22
N ALA A 66 3.82 0.73 3.56
CA ALA A 66 5.19 1.20 3.48
C ALA A 66 5.45 2.19 2.34
N PHE A 67 4.95 1.87 1.13
CA PHE A 67 5.35 2.57 -0.09
C PHE A 67 4.15 2.89 -0.99
N ASP A 68 4.14 4.10 -1.58
CA ASP A 68 3.23 4.44 -2.68
C ASP A 68 3.77 3.95 -4.03
N MET A 69 5.08 3.94 -4.22
CA MET A 69 5.78 3.47 -5.42
C MET A 69 7.02 2.68 -5.06
N TRP A 70 7.52 1.90 -6.02
CA TRP A 70 8.81 1.23 -5.92
C TRP A 70 9.84 1.91 -6.84
N ARG A 71 10.48 1.18 -7.75
CA ARG A 71 11.50 1.72 -8.65
C ARG A 71 10.94 2.59 -9.76
N LYS A 72 9.69 2.32 -10.18
CA LYS A 72 9.03 3.07 -11.24
C LYS A 72 8.32 4.28 -10.65
N LYS A 73 8.79 5.46 -11.05
CA LYS A 73 8.25 6.73 -10.55
C LYS A 73 6.81 6.98 -11.03
N LYS A 74 5.99 7.51 -10.16
CA LYS A 74 4.67 8.07 -10.48
C LYS A 74 4.73 9.58 -10.68
N THR A 75 5.66 10.25 -10.01
CA THR A 75 5.85 11.69 -10.09
C THR A 75 7.35 12.03 -10.24
N SER A 76 7.67 13.29 -10.57
CA SER A 76 9.05 13.71 -10.81
C SER A 76 9.95 13.68 -9.57
N HIS A 77 9.38 13.74 -8.37
CA HIS A 77 10.12 13.89 -7.11
C HIS A 77 9.71 12.90 -6.02
N ASP A 78 9.20 11.73 -6.41
CA ASP A 78 8.75 10.71 -5.48
C ASP A 78 9.88 9.83 -4.93
N TYR A 79 9.51 8.86 -4.11
CA TYR A 79 10.43 7.96 -3.43
C TYR A 79 11.19 7.01 -4.39
N ALA A 80 10.72 6.80 -5.61
CA ALA A 80 11.35 5.87 -6.56
C ALA A 80 12.86 6.18 -6.78
N ARG A 81 13.26 7.47 -6.70
CA ARG A 81 14.67 7.89 -6.80
C ARG A 81 15.57 7.39 -5.67
N TYR A 82 14.98 6.95 -4.56
CA TYR A 82 15.70 6.43 -3.39
C TYR A 82 15.48 4.94 -3.20
N PHE A 83 14.51 4.36 -3.90
CA PHE A 83 14.04 3.00 -3.66
C PHE A 83 15.17 1.97 -3.68
N ASP A 84 16.03 1.97 -4.71
CA ASP A 84 17.08 0.96 -4.85
C ASP A 84 18.08 0.98 -3.68
N GLU A 85 18.37 2.17 -3.14
CA GLU A 85 19.34 2.33 -2.05
C GLU A 85 18.71 2.13 -0.67
N TRP A 86 17.44 2.55 -0.48
CA TRP A 86 16.87 2.73 0.86
C TRP A 86 15.74 1.77 1.22
N HIS A 87 15.10 1.10 0.25
CA HIS A 87 13.87 0.34 0.52
C HIS A 87 14.04 -0.74 1.59
N GLU A 88 15.17 -1.46 1.63
CA GLU A 88 15.38 -2.51 2.64
C GLU A 88 15.55 -1.92 4.04
N LYS A 89 16.26 -0.83 4.15
CA LYS A 89 16.48 -0.14 5.44
C LYS A 89 15.17 0.47 5.94
N ASP A 90 14.48 1.21 5.08
CA ASP A 90 13.24 1.89 5.44
C ASP A 90 12.14 0.88 5.77
N LEU A 91 11.99 -0.19 4.98
CA LEU A 91 11.03 -1.25 5.26
C LEU A 91 11.33 -1.97 6.57
N ARG A 92 12.61 -2.24 6.86
CA ARG A 92 13.03 -2.84 8.13
C ARG A 92 12.69 -1.95 9.31
N ASP A 93 13.09 -0.68 9.24
CA ASP A 93 12.89 0.26 10.33
C ASP A 93 11.39 0.50 10.57
N PHE A 94 10.58 0.55 9.52
CA PHE A 94 9.13 0.60 9.57
C PHE A 94 8.53 -0.61 10.30
N ILE A 95 8.82 -1.85 9.85
CA ILE A 95 8.29 -3.06 10.48
C ILE A 95 8.73 -3.17 11.95
N LEU A 96 10.01 -2.93 12.25
CA LEU A 96 10.53 -3.04 13.61
C LEU A 96 9.95 -1.98 14.54
N ARG A 97 9.66 -0.78 14.04
CA ARG A 97 9.02 0.28 14.80
C ARG A 97 7.60 -0.10 15.18
N ASP A 98 6.83 -0.65 14.21
CA ASP A 98 5.38 -0.70 14.31
C ASP A 98 4.82 -2.10 14.71
N ARG A 99 5.58 -3.19 14.53
CA ARG A 99 5.09 -4.57 14.74
C ARG A 99 4.53 -4.88 16.13
N ASN A 100 4.78 -4.05 17.13
CA ASN A 100 4.26 -4.25 18.48
C ASN A 100 2.92 -3.55 18.71
N HIS A 101 2.37 -2.81 17.72
CA HIS A 101 1.04 -2.24 17.81
C HIS A 101 -0.03 -3.30 17.57
N PRO A 102 -0.92 -3.56 18.54
CA PRO A 102 -1.98 -4.56 18.39
C PRO A 102 -3.05 -4.14 17.37
N SER A 103 -3.16 -2.87 17.02
CA SER A 103 -4.06 -2.38 15.98
C SER A 103 -3.67 -2.86 14.59
N ILE A 104 -2.38 -3.07 14.31
CA ILE A 104 -1.93 -3.51 12.98
C ILE A 104 -2.32 -4.96 12.75
N PHE A 105 -3.07 -5.23 11.68
CA PHE A 105 -3.51 -6.56 11.32
C PHE A 105 -2.90 -7.07 10.00
N MET A 106 -2.36 -6.19 9.16
CA MET A 106 -1.64 -6.57 7.95
C MET A 106 -0.62 -5.50 7.54
N TRP A 107 0.37 -5.92 6.76
CA TRP A 107 1.38 -5.09 6.15
C TRP A 107 1.09 -4.91 4.66
N SER A 108 1.10 -3.66 4.18
CA SER A 108 1.00 -3.35 2.76
C SER A 108 2.35 -2.88 2.23
N ILE A 109 2.86 -3.57 1.20
CA ILE A 109 4.19 -3.30 0.64
C ILE A 109 4.18 -2.34 -0.55
N GLY A 110 3.00 -1.91 -1.00
CA GLY A 110 2.90 -0.96 -2.11
C GLY A 110 1.48 -0.56 -2.44
N ASN A 111 1.34 0.59 -3.09
CA ASN A 111 0.09 1.10 -3.61
C ASN A 111 0.19 1.32 -5.11
N GLU A 112 -0.62 0.63 -5.90
CA GLU A 112 -0.76 0.88 -7.34
C GLU A 112 0.60 1.05 -8.05
N VAL A 113 1.59 0.26 -7.62
CA VAL A 113 2.94 0.35 -8.16
C VAL A 113 2.95 0.03 -9.65
N LEU A 114 3.73 0.76 -10.44
CA LEU A 114 3.77 0.54 -11.89
C LEU A 114 4.41 -0.80 -12.27
N GLU A 115 5.09 -1.44 -11.34
CA GLU A 115 5.64 -2.79 -11.44
C GLU A 115 4.58 -3.89 -11.56
N GLN A 116 3.30 -3.59 -11.29
CA GLN A 116 2.22 -4.53 -11.56
C GLN A 116 2.06 -4.83 -13.06
N TRP A 117 2.53 -3.95 -13.94
CA TRP A 117 2.50 -4.12 -15.40
C TRP A 117 3.84 -4.57 -15.96
N SER A 118 3.82 -5.40 -17.02
CA SER A 118 5.02 -5.99 -17.62
C SER A 118 5.76 -5.08 -18.57
N ASP A 119 5.14 -4.00 -19.01
CA ASP A 119 5.65 -3.22 -20.13
C ASP A 119 6.64 -2.14 -19.68
N ALA A 120 7.80 -2.09 -20.37
CA ALA A 120 8.76 -1.01 -20.24
C ALA A 120 8.16 0.38 -20.55
N LYS A 121 7.06 0.46 -21.27
CA LYS A 121 6.30 1.69 -21.49
C LYS A 121 5.83 2.36 -20.19
N ALA A 122 5.59 1.59 -19.13
CA ALA A 122 5.25 2.15 -17.84
C ALA A 122 6.32 3.12 -17.30
N ASP A 123 7.58 3.00 -17.73
CA ASP A 123 8.65 3.92 -17.37
C ASP A 123 8.66 5.21 -18.21
N THR A 124 7.94 5.22 -19.33
CA THR A 124 7.94 6.34 -20.30
C THR A 124 6.62 7.10 -20.34
N LEU A 125 5.62 6.67 -19.59
CA LEU A 125 4.32 7.35 -19.52
C LEU A 125 4.47 8.75 -18.91
N SER A 126 3.74 9.71 -19.48
CA SER A 126 3.52 10.99 -18.83
C SER A 126 2.67 10.80 -17.57
N LEU A 127 2.73 11.77 -16.65
CA LEU A 127 1.91 11.76 -15.45
C LEU A 127 0.40 11.65 -15.77
N GLU A 128 -0.03 12.33 -16.85
CA GLU A 128 -1.42 12.30 -17.29
C GLU A 128 -1.82 10.91 -17.80
N GLU A 129 -1.01 10.29 -18.63
CA GLU A 129 -1.22 8.93 -19.13
C GLU A 129 -1.20 7.90 -17.99
N ALA A 130 -0.25 8.02 -17.06
CA ALA A 130 -0.17 7.15 -15.89
C ALA A 130 -1.42 7.27 -15.01
N ASN A 131 -1.90 8.49 -14.75
CA ASN A 131 -3.13 8.72 -14.00
C ASN A 131 -4.38 8.19 -14.73
N LEU A 132 -4.42 8.32 -16.05
CA LEU A 132 -5.52 7.80 -16.86
C LEU A 132 -5.58 6.27 -16.76
N ILE A 133 -4.44 5.61 -16.86
CA ILE A 133 -4.31 4.15 -16.73
C ILE A 133 -4.66 3.70 -15.31
N LEU A 134 -4.13 4.38 -14.29
CA LEU A 134 -4.36 4.07 -12.89
C LEU A 134 -5.85 4.17 -12.49
N ASN A 135 -6.59 5.09 -13.07
CA ASN A 135 -7.98 5.36 -12.68
C ASN A 135 -9.04 4.78 -13.63
N PHE A 136 -8.71 4.57 -14.91
CA PHE A 136 -9.71 4.21 -15.95
C PHE A 136 -9.39 2.93 -16.71
N GLY A 137 -8.32 2.23 -16.35
CA GLY A 137 -7.91 0.99 -17.00
C GLY A 137 -6.75 1.18 -17.98
N HIS A 138 -6.25 0.09 -18.51
CA HIS A 138 -5.08 0.01 -19.36
C HIS A 138 -5.36 -0.82 -20.60
N SER A 139 -4.48 -0.72 -21.60
CA SER A 139 -4.55 -1.58 -22.77
C SER A 139 -4.00 -2.98 -22.46
N ALA A 140 -4.55 -4.00 -23.12
CA ALA A 140 -4.07 -5.39 -22.99
C ALA A 140 -2.56 -5.54 -23.29
N ASP A 141 -1.98 -4.65 -24.10
CA ASP A 141 -0.57 -4.65 -24.46
C ASP A 141 0.36 -4.28 -23.28
N MET A 142 -0.19 -3.72 -22.21
CA MET A 142 0.55 -3.34 -21.00
C MET A 142 0.58 -4.46 -19.96
N LEU A 143 -0.22 -5.51 -20.17
CA LEU A 143 -0.29 -6.66 -19.28
C LEU A 143 0.88 -7.61 -19.48
N ALA A 144 1.21 -8.36 -18.43
CA ALA A 144 2.25 -9.37 -18.48
C ALA A 144 1.90 -10.47 -19.49
N LYS A 145 2.82 -10.77 -20.40
CA LYS A 145 2.74 -12.01 -21.18
C LYS A 145 2.97 -13.23 -20.30
N GLU A 146 2.27 -14.32 -20.59
CA GLU A 146 2.04 -15.48 -19.71
C GLU A 146 3.25 -16.33 -19.32
N SER A 147 4.48 -15.98 -19.58
CA SER A 147 5.61 -16.86 -19.29
C SER A 147 6.62 -16.24 -18.31
N GLU A 148 6.99 -17.02 -17.30
CA GLU A 148 8.07 -16.83 -16.33
C GLU A 148 7.87 -15.74 -15.26
N MET A 149 8.47 -15.95 -14.08
CA MET A 149 8.50 -14.97 -13.00
C MET A 149 9.36 -13.78 -13.45
N SER A 150 8.71 -12.67 -13.68
CA SER A 150 9.36 -11.44 -14.13
C SER A 150 10.17 -10.79 -13.00
N VAL A 151 11.02 -9.81 -13.36
CA VAL A 151 11.73 -8.97 -12.39
C VAL A 151 10.75 -8.31 -11.40
N ASN A 152 9.57 -7.91 -11.87
CA ASN A 152 8.54 -7.28 -11.02
C ASN A 152 7.91 -8.29 -10.05
N SER A 153 7.65 -9.52 -10.48
CA SER A 153 7.21 -10.58 -9.58
C SER A 153 8.29 -10.96 -8.55
N LEU A 154 9.55 -11.01 -8.96
CA LEU A 154 10.67 -11.24 -8.05
C LEU A 154 10.81 -10.10 -7.03
N GLN A 155 10.63 -8.85 -7.43
CA GLN A 155 10.64 -7.71 -6.53
C GLN A 155 9.51 -7.79 -5.50
N THR A 156 8.30 -8.16 -5.94
CA THR A 156 7.15 -8.37 -5.04
C THR A 156 7.47 -9.45 -4.01
N LYS A 157 7.98 -10.59 -4.46
CA LYS A 157 8.38 -11.70 -3.59
C LYS A 157 9.47 -11.27 -2.60
N LYS A 158 10.49 -10.57 -3.07
CA LYS A 158 11.59 -10.07 -2.22
C LYS A 158 11.07 -9.20 -1.08
N LEU A 159 10.18 -8.25 -1.37
CA LEU A 159 9.61 -7.37 -0.34
C LEU A 159 8.72 -8.13 0.65
N ALA A 160 7.87 -9.03 0.16
CA ALA A 160 6.99 -9.83 1.02
C ALA A 160 7.79 -10.77 1.93
N ASP A 161 8.79 -11.45 1.40
CA ASP A 161 9.67 -12.34 2.18
C ASP A 161 10.48 -11.54 3.22
N PHE A 162 10.91 -10.32 2.88
CA PHE A 162 11.60 -9.43 3.80
C PHE A 162 10.70 -9.02 4.99
N VAL A 163 9.45 -8.67 4.73
CA VAL A 163 8.47 -8.38 5.79
C VAL A 163 8.29 -9.61 6.68
N ARG A 164 8.06 -10.80 6.10
CA ARG A 164 7.85 -12.04 6.86
C ARG A 164 9.04 -12.45 7.71
N ALA A 165 10.25 -12.13 7.27
CA ALA A 165 11.47 -12.36 8.07
C ALA A 165 11.50 -11.51 9.34
N LEU A 166 10.81 -10.37 9.37
CA LEU A 166 10.75 -9.44 10.52
C LEU A 166 9.48 -9.62 11.35
N ASP A 167 8.38 -9.97 10.71
CA ASP A 167 7.09 -10.30 11.34
C ASP A 167 6.35 -11.37 10.53
N SER A 168 6.35 -12.59 11.05
CA SER A 168 5.65 -13.74 10.45
C SER A 168 4.21 -13.89 10.95
N THR A 169 3.72 -12.99 11.77
CA THR A 169 2.41 -13.13 12.44
C THR A 169 1.27 -12.46 11.68
N ARG A 170 1.58 -11.55 10.76
CA ARG A 170 0.61 -10.78 10.00
C ARG A 170 0.71 -11.02 8.50
N PRO A 171 -0.42 -11.02 7.79
CA PRO A 171 -0.42 -11.17 6.33
C PRO A 171 0.19 -9.95 5.63
N VAL A 172 0.70 -10.20 4.43
CA VAL A 172 1.24 -9.19 3.53
C VAL A 172 0.30 -8.97 2.36
N THR A 173 0.07 -7.71 2.02
CA THR A 173 -0.76 -7.27 0.89
C THR A 173 -0.09 -6.15 0.09
N ALA A 174 -0.71 -5.77 -1.00
CA ALA A 174 -0.47 -4.53 -1.74
C ALA A 174 -1.78 -4.03 -2.33
N GLY A 175 -1.96 -2.72 -2.44
CA GLY A 175 -3.09 -2.12 -3.14
C GLY A 175 -2.84 -2.17 -4.65
N CYS A 176 -3.68 -2.87 -5.41
CA CYS A 176 -3.55 -3.05 -6.84
C CYS A 176 -4.72 -2.39 -7.56
N ASN A 177 -4.45 -1.61 -8.60
CA ASN A 177 -5.49 -1.06 -9.46
C ASN A 177 -5.66 -1.84 -10.79
N GLU A 178 -4.89 -2.92 -10.96
CA GLU A 178 -4.97 -3.84 -12.07
C GLU A 178 -5.54 -5.18 -11.60
N PRO A 179 -6.79 -5.53 -11.95
CA PRO A 179 -7.43 -6.75 -11.48
C PRO A 179 -7.12 -7.99 -12.32
N ASP A 180 -6.37 -7.85 -13.41
CA ASP A 180 -6.06 -8.98 -14.29
C ASP A 180 -5.16 -10.01 -13.60
N PRO A 181 -5.44 -11.32 -13.72
CA PRO A 181 -4.58 -12.37 -13.18
C PRO A 181 -3.13 -12.33 -13.70
N ALA A 182 -2.88 -11.68 -14.84
CA ALA A 182 -1.53 -11.47 -15.37
C ALA A 182 -0.73 -10.40 -14.60
N ASN A 183 -1.35 -9.66 -13.70
CA ASN A 183 -0.66 -8.69 -12.84
C ASN A 183 0.53 -9.33 -12.14
N HIS A 184 1.71 -8.70 -12.28
CA HIS A 184 2.96 -9.23 -11.73
C HIS A 184 2.96 -9.42 -10.22
N LEU A 185 2.20 -8.60 -9.47
CA LEU A 185 2.06 -8.73 -8.03
C LEU A 185 1.28 -10.02 -7.69
N PHE A 186 0.24 -10.34 -8.46
CA PHE A 186 -0.54 -11.57 -8.28
C PHE A 186 0.25 -12.80 -8.71
N ARG A 187 0.92 -12.74 -9.85
CA ARG A 187 1.76 -13.82 -10.38
C ARG A 187 2.96 -14.17 -9.51
N SER A 188 3.37 -13.25 -8.62
CA SER A 188 4.43 -13.52 -7.65
C SER A 188 4.04 -14.59 -6.64
N GLU A 189 2.72 -14.82 -6.44
CA GLU A 189 2.14 -15.68 -5.39
C GLU A 189 2.68 -15.33 -3.98
N ALA A 190 3.21 -14.12 -3.82
CA ALA A 190 3.83 -13.70 -2.58
C ALA A 190 2.89 -12.95 -1.65
N LEU A 191 1.75 -12.47 -2.14
CA LEU A 191 0.77 -11.76 -1.33
C LEU A 191 -0.20 -12.74 -0.68
N ASP A 192 -0.44 -12.58 0.62
CA ASP A 192 -1.42 -13.39 1.38
C ASP A 192 -2.85 -12.90 1.11
N ILE A 193 -2.98 -11.60 0.83
CA ILE A 193 -4.26 -10.94 0.54
C ILE A 193 -4.07 -10.05 -0.67
N ILE A 194 -5.00 -10.09 -1.61
CA ILE A 194 -5.01 -9.21 -2.78
C ILE A 194 -5.90 -8.00 -2.47
N GLY A 195 -5.30 -6.81 -2.50
CA GLY A 195 -6.00 -5.54 -2.34
C GLY A 195 -6.42 -4.97 -3.70
N TYR A 196 -7.72 -4.83 -3.94
CA TYR A 196 -8.24 -4.18 -5.15
C TYR A 196 -8.60 -2.74 -4.86
N ASN A 197 -7.93 -1.81 -5.56
CA ASN A 197 -8.33 -0.41 -5.60
C ASN A 197 -9.30 -0.20 -6.77
N TYR A 198 -10.41 0.49 -6.53
CA TYR A 198 -11.45 0.87 -7.53
C TYR A 198 -12.24 -0.28 -8.18
N HIS A 199 -11.81 -1.52 -8.04
CA HIS A 199 -12.38 -2.69 -8.74
C HIS A 199 -13.23 -3.57 -7.82
N ASN A 200 -14.20 -2.97 -7.13
CA ASN A 200 -15.10 -3.68 -6.20
C ASN A 200 -15.95 -4.78 -6.88
N ALA A 201 -16.21 -4.64 -8.18
CA ALA A 201 -16.95 -5.65 -8.94
C ALA A 201 -16.16 -6.96 -9.15
N ASN A 202 -14.86 -6.93 -8.98
CA ASN A 202 -13.97 -8.07 -9.20
C ASN A 202 -13.69 -8.86 -7.90
N VAL A 203 -14.19 -8.36 -6.76
CA VAL A 203 -14.05 -9.05 -5.48
C VAL A 203 -15.05 -10.20 -5.44
N PRO A 204 -14.63 -11.46 -5.27
CA PRO A 204 -15.54 -12.58 -5.08
C PRO A 204 -16.41 -12.34 -3.83
N MET A 205 -17.74 -12.45 -3.98
CA MET A 205 -18.66 -12.35 -2.85
C MET A 205 -18.77 -13.68 -2.09
#